data_2ccad98e3bd43456519d02b700b4af30
#
_entry.id   2ccad98e3bd43456519d02b700b4af30
#
_cell.length_a   1.000
_cell.length_b   1.000
_cell.length_c   1.000
_cell.angle_alpha   90.00
_cell.angle_beta   90.00
_cell.angle_gamma   90.00
#
_symmetry.space_group_name_H-M   'P 1'
#
loop_
_entity.id
_entity.type
_entity.pdbx_description
1 polymer ?
#
loop_
_entity_poly.entity_id
_entity_poly.type
_entity_poly.pdbx_seq_one_letter_code
_entity_poly.pdbx_strand_id
1 'polypeptide(L)'
;MCAPPRITATKMALELPPIYLLATHLKPDELYDLEGKIPSLTYNIQEAEIVIGKISKRERALFELRRGKVHTDPVDATDIAGSPPTTPRKRKRTSSESDSNSTVYTEDGDKCGSVPLQPAKASSVAKTPGNTNTVKVVKLAWLTDSLAQGKIMPFHDYLLYEGYKKDAPETHVTAKGSDILSRAAADAISQTQSSVRLGEKGNKSPADVHRTIPSLIRQTTSEHDSALKLPPIPSFLRTTFSCQRVTPVNPPNAVFVDQLKKIRTARKLAGDQIGVRAYSTSIATISAYPYVIGSPQEVARLPGCGVKIAELWHEWKEAGRLREADEAQVDPKLSVIQTFYDIWGVGDATARDFYNRGWRDLDDVVEYGWDSLSRVQQIGVKYYDEFKLKIPRTEVESIADTILAHARKINSGFQLVIVGGYRRGKQGSGDVDVVISHPDESATMHFVEKLVVSLEKSRHITHTLTLSNHNSERGQRPVSWKGNESKGSGFDTLDKALVVWQKPEIKSQGCSSEAKERTHRRVDIIVSPWKTAGCAVLGWSGDTTFQRDLRRYCKKQKGFKFDSSGIRSRLDGSWINLEDGKAEQAPDMLTAERRVFEGLGLDYIRPEDRCTG
;
A
#
# COMPACT_ATOMS: atom_id res chain seq x y z
N MET A 1 55.83 -18.45 -54.59
CA MET A 1 54.74 -18.80 -53.67
C MET A 1 53.98 -17.58 -53.37
N CYS A 2 52.83 -17.38 -54.07
CA CYS A 2 51.94 -16.22 -53.89
C CYS A 2 51.03 -16.44 -52.72
N ALA A 3 50.96 -15.45 -51.80
CA ALA A 3 49.97 -15.42 -50.70
C ALA A 3 48.58 -15.03 -51.27
N PRO A 4 47.48 -15.65 -50.76
CA PRO A 4 46.15 -15.28 -51.22
C PRO A 4 45.67 -13.94 -50.57
N PRO A 5 44.78 -13.19 -51.25
CA PRO A 5 44.31 -11.90 -50.77
C PRO A 5 43.38 -12.08 -49.59
N ARG A 6 43.60 -11.28 -48.52
CA ARG A 6 42.67 -11.15 -47.40
C ARG A 6 41.42 -10.37 -47.90
N ILE A 7 40.30 -11.08 -47.98
CA ILE A 7 39.00 -10.47 -48.18
C ILE A 7 38.60 -9.89 -46.80
N THR A 8 38.73 -8.60 -46.64
CA THR A 8 38.09 -7.83 -45.55
C THR A 8 36.62 -7.72 -45.88
N ALA A 9 35.78 -8.54 -45.23
CA ALA A 9 34.33 -8.36 -45.24
C ALA A 9 34.00 -7.06 -44.50
N THR A 10 33.73 -6.00 -45.25
CA THR A 10 33.17 -4.78 -44.74
C THR A 10 31.75 -5.07 -44.25
N LYS A 11 31.61 -5.21 -42.94
CA LYS A 11 30.31 -5.36 -42.28
C LYS A 11 29.54 -4.07 -42.55
N MET A 12 28.56 -4.10 -43.47
CA MET A 12 27.68 -2.97 -43.69
C MET A 12 27.01 -2.61 -42.38
N ALA A 13 27.31 -1.44 -41.85
CA ALA A 13 26.66 -0.91 -40.66
C ALA A 13 25.18 -0.65 -40.99
N LEU A 14 24.26 -1.24 -40.25
CA LEU A 14 22.83 -0.95 -40.35
C LEU A 14 22.61 0.52 -40.00
N GLU A 15 22.07 1.29 -40.91
CA GLU A 15 21.61 2.65 -40.65
C GLU A 15 20.30 2.58 -39.85
N LEU A 16 20.41 2.67 -38.55
CA LEU A 16 19.27 2.68 -37.63
C LEU A 16 18.91 4.15 -37.28
N PRO A 17 17.61 4.49 -37.21
CA PRO A 17 17.18 5.80 -36.70
C PRO A 17 17.56 6.00 -35.23
N PRO A 18 17.43 7.21 -34.66
CA PRO A 18 17.72 7.45 -33.24
C PRO A 18 16.93 6.53 -32.32
N ILE A 19 17.63 5.71 -31.55
CA ILE A 19 17.05 4.68 -30.68
C ILE A 19 17.29 5.04 -29.22
N TYR A 20 16.23 4.99 -28.40
CA TYR A 20 16.31 5.02 -26.95
C TYR A 20 16.07 3.63 -26.38
N LEU A 21 17.01 3.15 -25.54
CA LEU A 21 16.93 1.84 -24.90
C LEU A 21 16.38 1.98 -23.48
N LEU A 22 15.24 1.33 -23.21
CA LEU A 22 14.65 1.28 -21.88
C LEU A 22 15.44 0.31 -20.98
N ALA A 23 16.02 0.80 -19.90
CA ALA A 23 16.72 -0.02 -18.92
C ALA A 23 15.78 -0.96 -18.13
N THR A 24 14.46 -0.82 -18.30
CA THR A 24 13.44 -1.60 -17.59
C THR A 24 13.55 -3.09 -17.91
N HIS A 25 13.69 -3.92 -16.86
CA HIS A 25 13.85 -5.38 -16.94
C HIS A 25 15.13 -5.89 -17.62
N LEU A 26 16.12 -5.02 -17.87
CA LEU A 26 17.46 -5.40 -18.30
C LEU A 26 18.40 -5.46 -17.10
N LYS A 27 19.34 -6.41 -17.11
CA LYS A 27 20.45 -6.41 -16.17
C LYS A 27 21.51 -5.38 -16.61
N PRO A 28 22.35 -4.85 -15.71
CA PRO A 28 23.39 -3.88 -16.07
C PRO A 28 24.30 -4.38 -17.20
N ASP A 29 24.73 -5.65 -17.15
CA ASP A 29 25.59 -6.26 -18.17
C ASP A 29 24.86 -6.40 -19.52
N GLU A 30 23.57 -6.81 -19.51
CA GLU A 30 22.74 -6.90 -20.73
C GLU A 30 22.52 -5.51 -21.35
N LEU A 31 22.33 -4.49 -20.51
CA LEU A 31 22.16 -3.10 -20.96
C LEU A 31 23.42 -2.60 -21.65
N TYR A 32 24.57 -2.77 -21.02
CA TYR A 32 25.86 -2.35 -21.57
C TYR A 32 26.19 -3.04 -22.92
N ASP A 33 25.91 -4.34 -23.00
CA ASP A 33 26.11 -5.11 -24.24
C ASP A 33 25.19 -4.67 -25.38
N LEU A 34 23.96 -4.25 -25.08
CA LEU A 34 23.01 -3.76 -26.06
C LEU A 34 23.35 -2.34 -26.50
N GLU A 35 23.75 -1.47 -25.59
CA GLU A 35 24.20 -0.10 -25.88
C GLU A 35 25.37 -0.11 -26.87
N GLY A 36 26.33 -1.02 -26.68
CA GLY A 36 27.48 -1.18 -27.61
C GLY A 36 27.11 -1.68 -29.02
N LYS A 37 25.90 -2.23 -29.21
CA LYS A 37 25.40 -2.74 -30.50
C LYS A 37 24.51 -1.77 -31.28
N ILE A 38 24.15 -0.62 -30.69
CA ILE A 38 23.26 0.38 -31.28
C ILE A 38 24.08 1.62 -31.69
N PRO A 39 24.42 1.80 -32.98
CA PRO A 39 25.23 2.94 -33.42
C PRO A 39 24.54 4.30 -33.25
N SER A 40 23.20 4.33 -33.30
CA SER A 40 22.34 5.53 -33.22
C SER A 40 21.66 5.65 -31.87
N LEU A 41 22.32 5.20 -30.78
CA LEU A 41 21.77 5.30 -29.43
C LEU A 41 21.67 6.75 -28.98
N THR A 42 20.50 7.12 -28.46
CA THR A 42 20.29 8.39 -27.74
C THR A 42 19.94 8.14 -26.29
N TYR A 43 20.45 8.99 -25.40
CA TYR A 43 20.09 8.98 -23.97
C TYR A 43 18.94 9.93 -23.63
N ASN A 44 18.42 10.63 -24.65
CA ASN A 44 17.24 11.49 -24.51
C ASN A 44 16.03 10.88 -25.23
N ILE A 45 15.07 10.37 -24.48
CA ILE A 45 13.86 9.75 -25.04
C ILE A 45 13.04 10.70 -25.94
N GLN A 46 13.17 12.02 -25.76
CA GLN A 46 12.47 13.01 -26.58
C GLN A 46 13.04 13.08 -28.01
N GLU A 47 14.32 12.75 -28.20
CA GLU A 47 14.99 12.74 -29.49
C GLU A 47 14.81 11.43 -30.25
N ALA A 48 14.42 10.36 -29.54
CA ALA A 48 14.31 9.03 -30.11
C ALA A 48 13.12 8.91 -31.07
N GLU A 49 13.35 8.35 -32.25
CA GLU A 49 12.30 7.91 -33.16
C GLU A 49 11.79 6.52 -32.80
N ILE A 50 12.67 5.68 -32.24
CA ILE A 50 12.34 4.33 -31.78
C ILE A 50 12.71 4.20 -30.30
N VAL A 51 11.79 3.71 -29.52
CA VAL A 51 12.01 3.33 -28.12
C VAL A 51 11.94 1.80 -28.02
N ILE A 52 13.00 1.18 -27.52
CA ILE A 52 13.13 -0.28 -27.44
C ILE A 52 13.19 -0.71 -25.98
N GLY A 53 12.51 -1.81 -25.62
CA GLY A 53 12.58 -2.35 -24.28
C GLY A 53 12.12 -3.80 -24.15
N LYS A 54 12.50 -4.42 -23.05
CA LYS A 54 12.03 -5.77 -22.67
C LYS A 54 10.60 -5.68 -22.10
N ILE A 55 9.69 -5.11 -22.90
CA ILE A 55 8.29 -4.87 -22.57
C ILE A 55 7.40 -5.54 -23.62
N SER A 56 6.16 -5.90 -23.26
CA SER A 56 5.25 -6.67 -24.12
C SER A 56 3.84 -6.10 -24.21
N LYS A 57 3.52 -5.01 -23.47
CA LYS A 57 2.18 -4.43 -23.42
C LYS A 57 2.18 -2.97 -23.83
N ARG A 58 1.12 -2.57 -24.57
CA ARG A 58 0.91 -1.19 -25.02
C ARG A 58 0.84 -0.19 -23.85
N GLU A 59 0.15 -0.58 -22.76
CA GLU A 59 0.00 0.28 -21.58
C GLU A 59 1.36 0.58 -20.92
N ARG A 60 2.27 -0.39 -20.96
CA ARG A 60 3.63 -0.19 -20.45
C ARG A 60 4.44 0.72 -21.35
N ALA A 61 4.29 0.62 -22.65
CA ALA A 61 4.93 1.54 -23.61
C ALA A 61 4.49 2.99 -23.37
N LEU A 62 3.18 3.22 -23.20
CA LEU A 62 2.63 4.55 -22.89
C LEU A 62 3.10 5.07 -21.53
N PHE A 63 3.26 4.21 -20.54
CA PHE A 63 3.80 4.59 -19.23
C PHE A 63 5.25 5.08 -19.34
N GLU A 64 6.10 4.37 -20.07
CA GLU A 64 7.52 4.75 -20.22
C GLU A 64 7.67 6.06 -21.02
N LEU A 65 6.86 6.30 -22.04
CA LEU A 65 6.83 7.57 -22.76
C LEU A 65 6.44 8.74 -21.85
N ARG A 66 5.38 8.59 -21.05
CA ARG A 66 4.96 9.61 -20.07
C ARG A 66 6.01 9.86 -19.00
N ARG A 67 6.66 8.80 -18.52
CA ARG A 67 7.76 8.90 -17.55
C ARG A 67 8.93 9.72 -18.13
N GLY A 68 9.21 9.56 -19.43
CA GLY A 68 10.17 10.35 -20.18
C GLY A 68 9.67 11.74 -20.59
N LYS A 69 8.47 12.17 -20.15
CA LYS A 69 7.82 13.44 -20.51
C LYS A 69 7.54 13.57 -22.03
N VAL A 70 7.40 12.46 -22.73
CA VAL A 70 6.99 12.42 -24.14
C VAL A 70 5.47 12.27 -24.20
N HIS A 71 4.78 13.33 -24.60
CA HIS A 71 3.33 13.33 -24.81
C HIS A 71 3.05 12.96 -26.26
N THR A 72 2.13 11.99 -26.48
CA THR A 72 1.85 11.47 -27.81
C THR A 72 0.36 11.26 -28.02
N ASP A 73 -0.11 11.49 -29.27
CA ASP A 73 -1.42 11.00 -29.74
C ASP A 73 -1.22 9.72 -30.53
N PRO A 74 -2.07 8.70 -30.32
CA PRO A 74 -1.96 7.47 -31.09
C PRO A 74 -2.23 7.73 -32.58
N VAL A 75 -1.48 7.03 -33.44
CA VAL A 75 -1.79 6.96 -34.86
C VAL A 75 -2.99 6.00 -35.01
N ASP A 76 -4.13 6.49 -35.51
CA ASP A 76 -5.33 5.68 -35.72
C ASP A 76 -5.11 4.67 -36.85
N ALA A 77 -5.54 3.43 -36.63
CA ALA A 77 -5.39 2.32 -37.58
C ALA A 77 -6.23 2.44 -38.87
N THR A 78 -6.83 3.60 -39.15
CA THR A 78 -7.67 3.86 -40.33
C THR A 78 -6.90 4.32 -41.57
N ASP A 79 -5.60 4.57 -41.45
CA ASP A 79 -4.79 5.05 -42.59
C ASP A 79 -4.02 3.95 -43.33
N ILE A 80 -4.23 2.67 -43.02
CA ILE A 80 -3.66 1.54 -43.77
C ILE A 80 -4.78 0.75 -44.42
N ALA A 81 -4.92 0.95 -45.73
CA ALA A 81 -5.95 0.37 -46.58
C ALA A 81 -5.98 -1.17 -46.60
N GLY A 82 -7.17 -1.74 -46.44
CA GLY A 82 -7.64 -2.89 -47.15
C GLY A 82 -7.43 -4.27 -46.54
N SER A 83 -8.40 -4.75 -45.72
CA SER A 83 -8.90 -6.11 -45.77
C SER A 83 -10.12 -6.27 -44.83
N PRO A 84 -11.11 -7.14 -45.15
CA PRO A 84 -12.45 -7.11 -44.57
C PRO A 84 -12.57 -7.76 -43.18
N PRO A 85 -13.65 -7.47 -42.43
CA PRO A 85 -13.76 -7.81 -41.02
C PRO A 85 -14.13 -9.27 -40.80
N THR A 86 -13.31 -9.98 -40.07
CA THR A 86 -13.64 -11.27 -39.48
C THR A 86 -14.22 -11.08 -38.09
N THR A 87 -15.41 -11.57 -37.90
CA THR A 87 -16.17 -11.56 -36.64
C THR A 87 -15.47 -12.25 -35.49
N PRO A 88 -15.51 -11.71 -34.26
CA PRO A 88 -14.89 -12.34 -33.10
C PRO A 88 -15.74 -13.47 -32.54
N ARG A 89 -15.22 -14.67 -32.57
CA ARG A 89 -15.77 -15.86 -31.89
C ARG A 89 -15.65 -15.68 -30.37
N LYS A 90 -16.77 -15.59 -29.66
CA LYS A 90 -16.88 -15.59 -28.20
C LYS A 90 -16.22 -16.84 -27.61
N ARG A 91 -15.10 -16.68 -26.94
CA ARG A 91 -14.54 -17.72 -26.08
C ARG A 91 -15.15 -17.58 -24.69
N LYS A 92 -15.90 -18.58 -24.27
CA LYS A 92 -16.39 -18.78 -22.90
C LYS A 92 -15.19 -18.85 -21.95
N ARG A 93 -15.09 -17.91 -21.05
CA ARG A 93 -14.15 -17.95 -19.90
C ARG A 93 -14.88 -18.65 -18.75
N THR A 94 -14.37 -19.78 -18.34
CA THR A 94 -14.71 -20.38 -17.05
C THR A 94 -14.08 -19.55 -15.96
N SER A 95 -14.91 -19.01 -15.10
CA SER A 95 -14.53 -18.27 -13.90
C SER A 95 -14.00 -19.23 -12.85
N SER A 96 -12.76 -19.03 -12.40
CA SER A 96 -12.32 -19.49 -11.09
C SER A 96 -12.16 -18.28 -10.21
N GLU A 97 -13.14 -18.09 -9.34
CA GLU A 97 -13.17 -17.06 -8.31
C GLU A 97 -12.19 -17.44 -7.18
N SER A 98 -11.32 -16.51 -6.82
CA SER A 98 -10.72 -16.47 -5.50
C SER A 98 -10.48 -15.01 -5.12
N ASP A 99 -11.50 -14.35 -4.62
CA ASP A 99 -11.40 -13.06 -3.97
C ASP A 99 -11.17 -13.26 -2.49
N SER A 100 -9.93 -13.14 -2.07
CA SER A 100 -9.57 -12.98 -0.66
C SER A 100 -9.37 -11.50 -0.38
N ASN A 101 -10.38 -10.87 0.18
CA ASN A 101 -10.35 -9.47 0.57
C ASN A 101 -9.74 -9.34 1.99
N SER A 102 -8.43 -9.40 2.08
CA SER A 102 -7.70 -8.82 3.20
C SER A 102 -7.23 -7.43 2.78
N THR A 103 -7.32 -6.46 3.65
CA THR A 103 -6.83 -5.10 3.45
C THR A 103 -5.35 -5.13 3.10
N VAL A 104 -5.05 -5.29 1.82
CA VAL A 104 -3.70 -5.36 1.28
C VAL A 104 -3.20 -3.94 1.13
N TYR A 105 -2.25 -3.56 1.97
CA TYR A 105 -1.37 -2.44 1.66
C TYR A 105 -0.39 -2.90 0.59
N THR A 106 -0.73 -2.64 -0.66
CA THR A 106 0.20 -2.83 -1.76
C THR A 106 1.31 -1.79 -1.67
N GLU A 107 2.53 -2.27 -1.61
CA GLU A 107 3.70 -1.48 -1.97
C GLU A 107 3.59 -1.12 -3.45
N ASP A 108 3.66 0.17 -3.73
CA ASP A 108 3.89 0.81 -5.02
C ASP A 108 3.50 0.02 -6.28
N GLY A 109 2.31 0.29 -6.74
CA GLY A 109 1.87 -0.04 -8.07
C GLY A 109 0.74 0.92 -8.44
N ASP A 110 1.11 2.02 -9.12
CA ASP A 110 0.17 2.97 -9.71
C ASP A 110 -0.81 2.22 -10.63
N LYS A 111 -2.06 2.10 -10.18
CA LYS A 111 -3.16 1.82 -11.09
C LYS A 111 -3.89 3.13 -11.36
N CYS A 112 -3.50 3.81 -12.43
CA CYS A 112 -4.26 4.87 -13.04
C CYS A 112 -5.53 4.26 -13.63
N GLY A 113 -6.70 4.66 -13.10
CA GLY A 113 -7.99 4.31 -13.64
C GLY A 113 -8.20 4.99 -15.00
N SER A 114 -8.54 4.19 -16.00
CA SER A 114 -8.98 4.66 -17.30
C SER A 114 -10.39 5.28 -17.20
N VAL A 115 -10.46 6.57 -17.44
CA VAL A 115 -11.72 7.30 -17.67
C VAL A 115 -12.09 7.13 -19.15
N PRO A 116 -13.33 6.78 -19.52
CA PRO A 116 -13.77 6.76 -20.91
C PRO A 116 -13.97 8.19 -21.41
N LEU A 117 -13.24 8.58 -22.43
CA LEU A 117 -13.43 9.81 -23.17
C LEU A 117 -14.58 9.67 -24.16
N GLN A 118 -15.54 10.58 -24.09
CA GLN A 118 -16.55 10.80 -25.13
C GLN A 118 -15.89 11.44 -26.37
N PRO A 119 -16.39 11.19 -27.60
CA PRO A 119 -15.74 11.68 -28.82
C PRO A 119 -16.03 13.16 -29.08
N ALA A 120 -15.00 13.97 -29.18
CA ALA A 120 -15.08 15.33 -29.68
C ALA A 120 -14.98 15.34 -31.22
N LYS A 121 -15.81 16.17 -31.81
CA LYS A 121 -16.02 16.33 -33.26
C LYS A 121 -14.74 16.77 -33.99
N ALA A 122 -14.50 16.15 -35.13
CA ALA A 122 -13.44 16.45 -36.06
C ALA A 122 -13.59 17.82 -36.70
N SER A 123 -12.51 18.60 -36.74
CA SER A 123 -12.30 19.65 -37.76
C SER A 123 -11.07 19.27 -38.59
N SER A 124 -11.31 19.09 -39.87
CA SER A 124 -10.33 18.74 -40.87
C SER A 124 -9.43 19.91 -41.22
N VAL A 125 -8.12 19.77 -41.06
CA VAL A 125 -7.11 20.59 -41.74
C VAL A 125 -6.10 19.66 -42.38
N ALA A 126 -6.02 19.69 -43.68
CA ALA A 126 -5.06 18.98 -44.51
C ALA A 126 -3.62 19.44 -44.19
N LYS A 127 -2.72 18.48 -43.94
CA LYS A 127 -1.27 18.73 -43.79
C LYS A 127 -0.47 18.03 -44.88
N THR A 128 0.39 18.81 -45.49
CA THR A 128 1.46 18.48 -46.43
C THR A 128 2.49 17.51 -45.84
N PRO A 129 3.12 16.63 -46.65
CA PRO A 129 4.09 15.64 -46.17
C PRO A 129 5.48 16.24 -45.97
N GLY A 130 6.05 16.10 -44.79
CA GLY A 130 7.45 16.43 -44.51
C GLY A 130 7.73 16.92 -43.10
N ASN A 131 7.59 16.06 -42.12
CA ASN A 131 8.37 15.95 -40.88
C ASN A 131 7.70 14.93 -39.97
N THR A 132 8.21 13.69 -39.93
CA THR A 132 7.62 12.62 -39.12
C THR A 132 8.04 12.77 -37.66
N ASN A 133 7.33 13.63 -36.93
CA ASN A 133 7.48 13.73 -35.46
C ASN A 133 6.74 12.58 -34.75
N THR A 134 7.00 11.34 -35.22
CA THR A 134 6.41 10.14 -34.66
C THR A 134 7.42 9.39 -33.77
N VAL A 135 6.93 8.73 -32.74
CA VAL A 135 7.71 7.80 -31.91
C VAL A 135 7.09 6.41 -31.97
N LYS A 136 7.91 5.39 -32.21
CA LYS A 136 7.53 3.99 -32.21
C LYS A 136 8.12 3.29 -31.00
N VAL A 137 7.30 2.56 -30.25
CA VAL A 137 7.76 1.72 -29.15
C VAL A 137 7.68 0.28 -29.58
N VAL A 138 8.81 -0.42 -29.59
CA VAL A 138 8.94 -1.78 -30.08
C VAL A 138 9.55 -2.73 -29.04
N LYS A 139 9.27 -4.02 -29.18
CA LYS A 139 9.86 -5.06 -28.34
C LYS A 139 11.36 -5.16 -28.60
N LEU A 140 12.14 -5.52 -27.57
CA LEU A 140 13.58 -5.75 -27.69
C LEU A 140 13.94 -6.79 -28.78
N ALA A 141 13.07 -7.76 -29.01
CA ALA A 141 13.22 -8.79 -30.03
C ALA A 141 13.44 -8.19 -31.45
N TRP A 142 12.83 -7.02 -31.75
CA TRP A 142 13.05 -6.35 -33.03
C TRP A 142 14.52 -6.02 -33.27
N LEU A 143 15.22 -5.53 -32.27
CA LEU A 143 16.65 -5.22 -32.37
C LEU A 143 17.49 -6.47 -32.49
N THR A 144 17.24 -7.49 -31.67
CA THR A 144 18.02 -8.74 -31.70
C THR A 144 17.88 -9.46 -33.02
N ASP A 145 16.68 -9.51 -33.59
CA ASP A 145 16.40 -10.17 -34.85
C ASP A 145 16.95 -9.38 -36.04
N SER A 146 16.87 -8.03 -35.99
CA SER A 146 17.49 -7.15 -37.01
C SER A 146 19.00 -7.30 -37.05
N LEU A 147 19.64 -7.36 -35.88
CA LEU A 147 21.09 -7.57 -35.78
C LEU A 147 21.52 -8.99 -36.22
N ALA A 148 20.73 -10.02 -35.91
CA ALA A 148 20.99 -11.40 -36.30
C ALA A 148 20.88 -11.60 -37.82
N GLN A 149 19.93 -10.95 -38.47
CA GLN A 149 19.70 -11.06 -39.91
C GLN A 149 20.49 -10.04 -40.75
N GLY A 150 21.15 -9.07 -40.09
CA GLY A 150 21.90 -8.02 -40.80
C GLY A 150 21.05 -7.08 -41.62
N LYS A 151 19.73 -7.00 -41.34
CA LYS A 151 18.75 -6.10 -41.99
C LYS A 151 17.71 -5.61 -41.01
N ILE A 152 17.16 -4.43 -41.27
CA ILE A 152 16.07 -3.88 -40.45
C ILE A 152 14.80 -4.69 -40.67
N MET A 153 14.27 -5.28 -39.57
CA MET A 153 13.04 -6.06 -39.62
C MET A 153 11.81 -5.14 -39.68
N PRO A 154 10.71 -5.56 -40.34
CA PRO A 154 9.44 -4.85 -40.34
C PRO A 154 8.92 -4.69 -38.90
N PHE A 155 8.33 -3.54 -38.57
CA PHE A 155 7.82 -3.29 -37.22
C PHE A 155 6.56 -4.08 -36.84
N HIS A 156 5.80 -4.55 -37.82
CA HIS A 156 4.45 -5.11 -37.62
C HIS A 156 4.33 -6.10 -36.45
N ASP A 157 5.27 -7.03 -36.29
CA ASP A 157 5.21 -8.08 -35.25
C ASP A 157 5.80 -7.65 -33.90
N TYR A 158 6.50 -6.54 -33.88
CA TYR A 158 7.24 -6.03 -32.74
C TYR A 158 6.68 -4.74 -32.18
N LEU A 159 5.81 -4.05 -32.93
CA LEU A 159 5.25 -2.75 -32.57
C LEU A 159 4.30 -2.88 -31.39
N LEU A 160 4.54 -2.09 -30.36
CA LEU A 160 3.66 -2.00 -29.18
C LEU A 160 2.81 -0.73 -29.21
N TYR A 161 3.38 0.35 -29.74
CA TYR A 161 2.72 1.65 -29.82
C TYR A 161 3.40 2.53 -30.88
N GLU A 162 2.58 3.32 -31.57
CA GLU A 162 3.02 4.38 -32.46
C GLU A 162 2.17 5.63 -32.22
N GLY A 163 2.82 6.80 -32.10
CA GLY A 163 2.12 8.04 -31.82
C GLY A 163 2.90 9.27 -32.30
N TYR A 164 2.15 10.34 -32.60
CA TYR A 164 2.71 11.65 -32.91
C TYR A 164 3.15 12.34 -31.62
N LYS A 165 4.40 12.80 -31.55
CA LYS A 165 4.88 13.63 -30.43
C LYS A 165 4.16 14.96 -30.45
N LYS A 166 3.65 15.38 -29.31
CA LYS A 166 3.14 16.73 -29.07
C LYS A 166 4.26 17.59 -28.52
N ASP A 167 4.42 18.78 -29.04
CA ASP A 167 5.15 19.83 -28.34
C ASP A 167 4.51 19.97 -26.96
N ALA A 168 5.34 20.01 -25.91
CA ALA A 168 4.84 20.16 -24.55
C ALA A 168 3.89 21.37 -24.55
N PRO A 169 2.63 21.24 -24.09
CA PRO A 169 1.79 22.42 -23.96
C PRO A 169 2.55 23.36 -23.05
N GLU A 170 2.72 24.61 -23.52
CA GLU A 170 3.12 25.69 -22.63
C GLU A 170 2.12 25.66 -21.50
N THR A 171 2.49 24.99 -20.45
CA THR A 171 1.70 24.95 -19.22
C THR A 171 1.67 26.38 -18.74
N HIS A 172 0.54 27.04 -18.96
CA HIS A 172 0.06 28.00 -17.98
C HIS A 172 0.03 27.24 -16.68
N VAL A 173 1.17 27.25 -16.01
CA VAL A 173 1.37 26.73 -14.67
C VAL A 173 0.43 27.56 -13.81
N THR A 174 -0.73 27.00 -13.51
CA THR A 174 -1.48 27.47 -12.36
C THR A 174 -0.54 27.31 -11.18
N ALA A 175 -0.11 28.45 -10.70
CA ALA A 175 0.96 28.71 -9.75
C ALA A 175 0.77 27.96 -8.42
N LYS A 176 1.16 26.70 -8.32
CA LYS A 176 1.25 26.00 -7.02
C LYS A 176 2.54 25.20 -6.81
N GLY A 177 3.31 24.91 -7.84
CA GLY A 177 4.57 24.16 -7.72
C GLY A 177 5.82 25.01 -7.91
N SER A 178 5.81 25.98 -8.84
CA SER A 178 6.90 26.93 -9.06
C SER A 178 6.98 27.99 -7.97
N ASP A 179 5.86 28.26 -7.31
CA ASP A 179 5.74 29.25 -6.24
C ASP A 179 6.51 28.84 -4.96
N ILE A 180 6.69 27.53 -4.71
CA ILE A 180 7.47 27.03 -3.56
C ILE A 180 8.97 27.18 -3.82
N LEU A 181 9.44 26.92 -5.04
CA LEU A 181 10.86 27.05 -5.38
C LEU A 181 11.27 28.51 -5.60
N SER A 182 10.39 29.34 -6.19
CA SER A 182 10.63 30.77 -6.34
C SER A 182 10.56 31.52 -5.02
N ARG A 183 9.69 31.09 -4.08
CA ARG A 183 9.67 31.62 -2.70
C ARG A 183 10.93 31.22 -1.94
N ALA A 184 11.41 29.99 -2.08
CA ALA A 184 12.67 29.56 -1.48
C ALA A 184 13.87 30.34 -2.04
N ALA A 185 13.87 30.66 -3.32
CA ALA A 185 14.91 31.49 -3.95
C ALA A 185 14.82 32.97 -3.54
N ALA A 186 13.59 33.52 -3.44
CA ALA A 186 13.34 34.89 -2.97
C ALA A 186 13.68 35.06 -1.49
N ASP A 187 13.41 34.03 -0.65
CA ASP A 187 13.78 34.03 0.76
C ASP A 187 15.30 33.95 0.95
N ALA A 188 16.03 33.23 0.10
CA ALA A 188 17.50 33.21 0.10
C ALA A 188 18.11 34.57 -0.29
N ILE A 189 17.50 35.30 -1.21
CA ILE A 189 17.96 36.64 -1.64
C ILE A 189 17.63 37.70 -0.58
N SER A 190 16.50 37.60 0.10
CA SER A 190 16.11 38.53 1.17
C SER A 190 16.95 38.39 2.44
N GLN A 191 17.50 37.21 2.70
CA GLN A 191 18.44 36.98 3.82
C GLN A 191 19.83 37.62 3.59
N THR A 192 20.22 37.82 2.33
CA THR A 192 21.49 38.49 1.99
C THR A 192 21.39 40.02 1.99
N GLN A 193 20.19 40.58 1.91
CA GLN A 193 19.98 42.05 1.92
C GLN A 193 19.59 42.64 3.27
N SER A 194 19.26 41.81 4.28
CA SER A 194 18.86 42.29 5.62
C SER A 194 20.03 42.61 6.56
N SER A 195 21.27 42.44 6.12
CA SER A 195 22.46 42.77 6.96
C SER A 195 22.99 44.19 6.76
N VAL A 196 22.38 45.03 5.92
CA VAL A 196 22.76 46.43 5.74
C VAL A 196 21.51 47.30 5.68
N ARG A 197 21.06 47.78 6.83
CA ARG A 197 20.48 49.12 7.07
C ARG A 197 19.78 49.17 8.43
N LEU A 198 20.52 49.71 9.39
CA LEU A 198 19.96 50.41 10.55
C LEU A 198 19.65 51.86 10.12
N GLY A 199 18.43 52.33 10.43
CA GLY A 199 18.10 53.75 10.55
C GLY A 199 17.15 54.28 9.48
N GLU A 200 15.87 54.44 9.81
CA GLU A 200 15.19 55.72 9.91
C GLU A 200 13.66 55.56 10.13
N LYS A 201 13.14 56.43 10.99
CA LYS A 201 11.73 56.55 11.39
C LYS A 201 10.90 57.25 10.33
N GLY A 202 9.61 56.87 10.21
CA GLY A 202 8.66 57.78 9.57
C GLY A 202 7.29 57.17 9.16
N ASN A 203 6.30 57.46 9.94
CA ASN A 203 4.87 57.69 9.68
C ASN A 203 3.91 56.64 9.06
N LYS A 204 2.82 56.52 9.79
CA LYS A 204 1.60 55.74 9.59
C LYS A 204 0.72 56.23 8.44
N SER A 205 0.04 55.32 7.73
CA SER A 205 -1.34 55.49 7.25
C SER A 205 -2.05 54.14 7.12
N PRO A 206 -3.36 54.02 7.34
CA PRO A 206 -4.04 52.76 7.55
C PRO A 206 -4.81 52.32 6.32
N ALA A 207 -4.81 51.10 6.01
CA ALA A 207 -5.78 50.23 5.34
C ALA A 207 -5.10 49.25 4.41
N ASP A 208 -4.84 48.05 4.93
CA ASP A 208 -4.97 46.82 4.16
C ASP A 208 -4.93 45.64 5.13
N VAL A 209 -6.11 45.01 5.31
CA VAL A 209 -6.26 43.79 6.09
C VAL A 209 -5.74 42.64 5.28
N HIS A 210 -4.42 42.56 5.11
CA HIS A 210 -3.74 41.34 4.73
C HIS A 210 -3.64 40.44 5.96
N ARG A 211 -4.32 39.31 5.91
CA ARG A 211 -4.18 38.18 6.82
C ARG A 211 -2.69 37.81 6.90
N THR A 212 -2.00 38.35 7.89
CA THR A 212 -0.65 37.95 8.23
C THR A 212 -0.71 36.50 8.72
N ILE A 213 -0.14 35.59 7.94
CA ILE A 213 0.20 34.25 8.41
C ILE A 213 1.08 34.45 9.64
N PRO A 214 0.71 33.85 10.80
CA PRO A 214 1.52 34.02 12.00
C PRO A 214 2.97 33.61 11.75
N SER A 215 3.90 34.45 12.17
CA SER A 215 5.34 34.23 12.02
C SER A 215 5.91 33.08 12.87
N LEU A 216 5.07 32.16 13.30
CA LEU A 216 5.36 30.99 14.14
C LEU A 216 6.38 30.00 13.58
N ILE A 217 6.85 30.20 12.33
CA ILE A 217 7.55 29.15 11.58
C ILE A 217 9.02 29.47 11.29
N ARG A 218 9.50 30.66 11.64
CA ARG A 218 10.84 31.12 11.24
C ARG A 218 11.97 30.88 12.24
N GLN A 219 11.71 30.27 13.38
CA GLN A 219 12.76 30.06 14.39
C GLN A 219 12.86 28.58 14.77
N THR A 220 13.70 27.85 14.09
CA THR A 220 14.17 26.52 14.45
C THR A 220 15.60 26.62 14.97
N THR A 221 15.84 27.33 16.02
CA THR A 221 17.13 27.30 16.69
C THR A 221 16.99 26.69 18.08
N SER A 222 18.00 25.95 18.48
CA SER A 222 18.16 25.36 19.82
C SER A 222 17.95 26.38 20.93
N GLU A 223 18.28 27.64 20.66
CA GLU A 223 18.15 28.77 21.60
C GLU A 223 16.70 29.17 21.86
N HIS A 224 15.82 29.12 20.81
CA HIS A 224 14.41 29.44 20.98
C HIS A 224 13.66 28.33 21.74
N ASP A 225 14.02 27.08 21.51
CA ASP A 225 13.50 25.95 22.28
C ASP A 225 13.88 26.04 23.76
N SER A 226 15.05 26.53 24.06
CA SER A 226 15.51 26.77 25.43
C SER A 226 14.76 27.90 26.12
N ALA A 227 14.41 28.96 25.40
CA ALA A 227 13.63 30.10 25.93
C ALA A 227 12.19 29.70 26.27
N LEU A 228 11.57 28.78 25.49
CA LEU A 228 10.22 28.29 25.72
C LEU A 228 10.13 27.15 26.75
N LYS A 229 11.24 26.68 27.29
CA LYS A 229 11.33 25.52 28.21
C LYS A 229 10.57 24.30 27.73
N LEU A 230 10.62 24.05 26.42
CA LEU A 230 9.93 22.90 25.81
C LEU A 230 10.53 21.58 26.31
N PRO A 231 9.71 20.53 26.54
CA PRO A 231 10.22 19.22 26.94
C PRO A 231 11.23 18.69 25.92
N PRO A 232 12.30 17.99 26.34
CA PRO A 232 13.26 17.42 25.39
C PRO A 232 12.59 16.37 24.51
N ILE A 233 12.93 16.34 23.22
CA ILE A 233 12.46 15.28 22.33
C ILE A 233 13.18 13.99 22.72
N PRO A 234 12.45 12.93 23.14
CA PRO A 234 13.02 11.63 23.45
C PRO A 234 13.84 11.07 22.28
N SER A 235 14.98 10.45 22.58
CA SER A 235 15.89 9.91 21.55
C SER A 235 15.21 8.92 20.61
N PHE A 236 14.29 8.09 21.12
CA PHE A 236 13.55 7.12 20.32
C PHE A 236 12.63 7.76 19.27
N LEU A 237 12.15 9.00 19.48
CA LEU A 237 11.36 9.71 18.46
C LEU A 237 12.19 10.17 17.26
N ARG A 238 13.51 10.26 17.41
CA ARG A 238 14.42 10.60 16.31
C ARG A 238 14.70 9.42 15.38
N THR A 239 14.22 8.22 15.72
CA THR A 239 14.30 7.04 14.85
C THR A 239 13.43 7.22 13.62
N THR A 240 13.81 6.57 12.51
CA THR A 240 13.10 6.71 11.22
C THR A 240 11.78 5.92 11.17
N PHE A 241 11.71 4.81 11.93
CA PHE A 241 10.61 3.84 11.80
C PHE A 241 9.80 3.77 13.09
N SER A 242 8.48 3.75 12.97
CA SER A 242 7.58 3.67 14.12
C SER A 242 7.71 2.33 14.90
N CYS A 243 8.21 1.27 14.26
CA CYS A 243 8.51 0.01 14.94
C CYS A 243 9.71 0.08 15.92
N GLN A 244 10.39 1.21 16.00
CA GLN A 244 11.45 1.51 16.96
C GLN A 244 10.97 2.37 18.13
N ARG A 245 9.67 2.67 18.21
CA ARG A 245 9.08 3.64 19.13
C ARG A 245 8.03 2.96 20.00
N VAL A 246 8.12 3.18 21.29
CA VAL A 246 7.07 2.83 22.24
C VAL A 246 5.86 3.72 21.98
N THR A 247 4.71 3.13 21.63
CA THR A 247 3.48 3.85 21.31
C THR A 247 2.33 3.22 22.07
N PRO A 248 1.96 3.76 23.27
CA PRO A 248 0.99 3.14 24.16
C PRO A 248 -0.43 3.18 23.59
N VAL A 249 -1.29 2.28 24.08
CA VAL A 249 -2.71 2.21 23.71
C VAL A 249 -3.47 3.49 24.08
N ASN A 250 -3.11 4.13 25.18
CA ASN A 250 -3.68 5.38 25.65
C ASN A 250 -2.60 6.48 25.70
N PRO A 251 -2.27 7.13 24.57
CA PRO A 251 -1.26 8.17 24.54
C PRO A 251 -1.77 9.48 25.20
N PRO A 252 -0.86 10.32 25.76
CA PRO A 252 -1.26 11.60 26.39
C PRO A 252 -2.05 12.54 25.48
N ASN A 253 -1.83 12.45 24.18
CA ASN A 253 -2.47 13.30 23.16
C ASN A 253 -3.59 12.59 22.39
N ALA A 254 -4.23 11.58 22.98
CA ALA A 254 -5.22 10.71 22.31
C ALA A 254 -6.35 11.53 21.64
N VAL A 255 -6.87 12.54 22.31
CA VAL A 255 -8.01 13.34 21.80
C VAL A 255 -7.64 14.06 20.48
N PHE A 256 -6.46 14.69 20.44
CA PHE A 256 -5.98 15.31 19.19
C PHE A 256 -5.68 14.28 18.11
N VAL A 257 -5.06 13.17 18.49
CA VAL A 257 -4.80 12.03 17.57
C VAL A 257 -6.08 11.52 16.93
N ASP A 258 -7.19 11.45 17.69
CA ASP A 258 -8.48 10.99 17.15
C ASP A 258 -9.07 11.99 16.14
N GLN A 259 -8.86 13.29 16.30
CA GLN A 259 -9.22 14.26 15.26
C GLN A 259 -8.40 14.06 13.98
N LEU A 260 -7.10 13.82 14.10
CA LEU A 260 -6.25 13.52 12.94
C LEU A 260 -6.64 12.21 12.24
N LYS A 261 -7.11 11.19 12.99
CA LYS A 261 -7.63 9.93 12.42
C LYS A 261 -8.88 10.16 11.58
N LYS A 262 -9.78 11.08 11.98
CA LYS A 262 -10.96 11.46 11.19
C LYS A 262 -10.53 12.03 9.83
N ILE A 263 -9.60 12.99 9.83
CA ILE A 263 -9.07 13.57 8.58
C ILE A 263 -8.41 12.49 7.73
N ARG A 264 -7.57 11.63 8.31
CA ARG A 264 -6.93 10.51 7.59
C ARG A 264 -7.97 9.60 6.94
N THR A 265 -9.06 9.28 7.63
CA THR A 265 -10.16 8.48 7.09
C THR A 265 -10.82 9.18 5.91
N ALA A 266 -11.12 10.48 6.03
CA ALA A 266 -11.65 11.26 4.93
C ALA A 266 -10.73 11.26 3.69
N ARG A 267 -9.42 11.44 3.90
CA ARG A 267 -8.42 11.33 2.83
C ARG A 267 -8.42 9.96 2.16
N LYS A 268 -8.56 8.89 2.96
CA LYS A 268 -8.65 7.51 2.45
C LYS A 268 -9.89 7.32 1.59
N LEU A 269 -11.06 7.76 2.06
CA LEU A 269 -12.32 7.68 1.31
C LEU A 269 -12.28 8.51 0.03
N ALA A 270 -11.62 9.66 0.05
CA ALA A 270 -11.38 10.49 -1.13
C ALA A 270 -10.33 9.92 -2.10
N GLY A 271 -9.57 8.88 -1.70
CA GLY A 271 -8.51 8.27 -2.52
C GLY A 271 -7.16 8.98 -2.45
N ASP A 272 -6.98 9.94 -1.53
CA ASP A 272 -5.71 10.65 -1.31
C ASP A 272 -4.73 9.79 -0.50
N GLN A 273 -4.00 8.90 -1.18
CA GLN A 273 -3.03 8.01 -0.56
C GLN A 273 -1.81 8.76 0.01
N ILE A 274 -1.47 9.93 -0.54
CA ILE A 274 -0.35 10.76 -0.06
C ILE A 274 -0.74 11.36 1.30
N GLY A 275 -1.92 11.96 1.40
CA GLY A 275 -2.46 12.48 2.64
C GLY A 275 -2.59 11.38 3.70
N VAL A 276 -3.11 10.20 3.36
CA VAL A 276 -3.19 9.05 4.28
C VAL A 276 -1.82 8.70 4.86
N ARG A 277 -0.77 8.65 4.04
CA ARG A 277 0.60 8.35 4.50
C ARG A 277 1.16 9.45 5.41
N ALA A 278 0.94 10.71 5.05
CA ALA A 278 1.38 11.85 5.84
C ALA A 278 0.73 11.86 7.23
N TYR A 279 -0.60 11.81 7.29
CA TYR A 279 -1.34 11.76 8.56
C TYR A 279 -0.99 10.52 9.39
N SER A 280 -0.81 9.34 8.76
CA SER A 280 -0.39 8.13 9.49
C SER A 280 0.98 8.30 10.16
N THR A 281 1.91 9.03 9.53
CA THR A 281 3.24 9.28 10.09
C THR A 281 3.15 10.26 11.27
N SER A 282 2.39 11.35 11.13
CA SER A 282 2.18 12.34 12.20
C SER A 282 1.44 11.72 13.40
N ILE A 283 0.38 10.95 13.15
CA ILE A 283 -0.37 10.21 14.17
C ILE A 283 0.57 9.28 14.95
N ALA A 284 1.39 8.47 14.27
CA ALA A 284 2.31 7.56 14.93
C ALA A 284 3.36 8.29 15.79
N THR A 285 3.82 9.46 15.35
CA THR A 285 4.78 10.27 16.12
C THR A 285 4.14 10.92 17.35
N ILE A 286 2.94 11.53 17.18
CA ILE A 286 2.24 12.19 18.30
C ILE A 286 1.78 11.16 19.32
N SER A 287 1.33 9.97 18.87
CA SER A 287 0.97 8.87 19.78
C SER A 287 2.15 8.31 20.57
N ALA A 288 3.37 8.38 20.02
CA ALA A 288 4.58 7.96 20.70
C ALA A 288 5.18 9.07 21.58
N TYR A 289 4.67 10.32 21.49
CA TYR A 289 5.18 11.43 22.29
C TYR A 289 4.66 11.34 23.74
N PRO A 290 5.55 11.23 24.75
CA PRO A 290 5.14 10.89 26.10
C PRO A 290 4.59 12.05 26.93
N TYR A 291 4.72 13.29 26.42
CA TYR A 291 4.26 14.48 27.11
C TYR A 291 2.97 15.02 26.51
N VAL A 292 2.14 15.69 27.33
CA VAL A 292 1.01 16.46 26.82
C VAL A 292 1.57 17.68 26.05
N ILE A 293 1.17 17.84 24.82
CA ILE A 293 1.62 18.96 23.97
C ILE A 293 1.06 20.27 24.50
N GLY A 294 1.94 21.25 24.69
CA GLY A 294 1.62 22.58 25.22
C GLY A 294 1.61 23.71 24.20
N SER A 295 2.23 23.53 23.02
CA SER A 295 2.33 24.60 22.02
C SER A 295 2.46 24.07 20.57
N PRO A 296 2.09 24.91 19.56
CA PRO A 296 2.29 24.57 18.15
C PRO A 296 3.75 24.34 17.79
N GLN A 297 4.67 25.08 18.41
CA GLN A 297 6.12 24.94 18.21
C GLN A 297 6.60 23.55 18.64
N GLU A 298 6.04 23.03 19.72
CA GLU A 298 6.32 21.69 20.21
C GLU A 298 5.92 20.64 19.18
N VAL A 299 4.75 20.77 18.52
CA VAL A 299 4.32 19.91 17.44
C VAL A 299 5.23 20.02 16.22
N ALA A 300 5.55 21.24 15.80
CA ALA A 300 6.31 21.49 14.57
C ALA A 300 7.69 20.84 14.56
N ARG A 301 8.33 20.68 15.75
CA ARG A 301 9.65 20.03 15.88
C ARG A 301 9.59 18.50 15.91
N LEU A 302 8.40 17.90 16.08
CA LEU A 302 8.25 16.44 16.09
C LEU A 302 8.47 15.86 14.69
N PRO A 303 9.21 14.74 14.55
CA PRO A 303 9.49 14.13 13.26
C PRO A 303 8.20 13.76 12.50
N GLY A 304 8.06 14.28 11.28
CA GLY A 304 6.89 13.99 10.42
C GLY A 304 5.63 14.80 10.72
N CYS A 305 5.65 15.77 11.64
CA CYS A 305 4.50 16.62 11.93
C CYS A 305 4.50 17.90 11.08
N GLY A 306 5.54 18.68 11.04
CA GLY A 306 5.64 19.91 10.26
C GLY A 306 4.57 20.97 10.61
N VAL A 307 4.53 22.03 9.78
CA VAL A 307 3.71 23.23 9.97
C VAL A 307 2.22 22.92 9.98
N LYS A 308 1.73 22.15 8.99
CA LYS A 308 0.30 21.84 8.87
C LYS A 308 -0.28 21.17 10.12
N ILE A 309 0.48 20.27 10.74
CA ILE A 309 0.02 19.58 11.96
C ILE A 309 0.07 20.51 13.17
N ALA A 310 1.03 21.42 13.22
CA ALA A 310 1.11 22.45 14.26
C ALA A 310 -0.06 23.45 14.18
N GLU A 311 -0.43 23.86 12.97
CA GLU A 311 -1.63 24.68 12.72
C GLU A 311 -2.92 23.96 13.14
N LEU A 312 -3.07 22.69 12.79
CA LEU A 312 -4.21 21.87 13.21
C LEU A 312 -4.24 21.69 14.72
N TRP A 313 -3.09 21.52 15.37
CA TRP A 313 -3.05 21.44 16.83
C TRP A 313 -3.52 22.77 17.47
N HIS A 314 -3.08 23.91 16.95
CA HIS A 314 -3.50 25.22 17.42
C HIS A 314 -5.01 25.43 17.25
N GLU A 315 -5.54 25.14 16.06
CA GLU A 315 -6.99 25.17 15.78
C GLU A 315 -7.78 24.28 16.76
N TRP A 316 -7.30 23.04 16.97
CA TRP A 316 -7.95 22.14 17.92
C TRP A 316 -7.88 22.65 19.36
N LYS A 317 -6.74 23.25 19.77
CA LYS A 317 -6.58 23.74 21.14
C LYS A 317 -7.51 24.92 21.44
N GLU A 318 -7.74 25.78 20.46
CA GLU A 318 -8.65 26.93 20.59
C GLU A 318 -10.12 26.56 20.46
N ALA A 319 -10.47 25.74 19.47
CA ALA A 319 -11.87 25.44 19.14
C ALA A 319 -12.37 24.09 19.71
N GLY A 320 -11.52 23.24 20.28
CA GLY A 320 -11.87 21.89 20.72
C GLY A 320 -12.13 20.89 19.58
N ARG A 321 -12.09 21.35 18.31
CA ARG A 321 -12.43 20.59 17.11
C ARG A 321 -11.57 21.04 15.93
N LEU A 322 -11.55 20.23 14.86
CA LEU A 322 -10.90 20.58 13.60
C LEU A 322 -11.94 20.77 12.51
N ARG A 323 -11.94 21.93 11.88
CA ARG A 323 -12.86 22.26 10.79
C ARG A 323 -12.77 21.23 9.64
N GLU A 324 -11.56 20.84 9.23
CA GLU A 324 -11.36 19.84 8.18
C GLU A 324 -11.99 18.48 8.55
N ALA A 325 -11.96 18.10 9.83
CA ALA A 325 -12.59 16.86 10.31
C ALA A 325 -14.12 16.97 10.31
N ASP A 326 -14.65 18.12 10.74
CA ASP A 326 -16.10 18.39 10.80
C ASP A 326 -16.68 18.49 9.38
N GLU A 327 -16.04 19.24 8.47
CA GLU A 327 -16.44 19.33 7.05
C GLU A 327 -16.50 17.95 6.40
N ALA A 328 -15.52 17.08 6.68
CA ALA A 328 -15.51 15.71 6.16
C ALA A 328 -16.65 14.84 6.72
N GLN A 329 -17.09 15.08 7.94
CA GLN A 329 -18.21 14.34 8.55
C GLN A 329 -19.59 14.75 7.98
N VAL A 330 -19.73 16.01 7.55
CA VAL A 330 -20.98 16.52 6.98
C VAL A 330 -21.03 16.43 5.44
N ASP A 331 -19.91 16.05 4.80
CA ASP A 331 -19.88 15.83 3.34
C ASP A 331 -20.78 14.64 2.96
N PRO A 332 -21.89 14.87 2.22
CA PRO A 332 -22.82 13.79 1.87
C PRO A 332 -22.17 12.68 1.05
N LYS A 333 -21.21 13.03 0.20
CA LYS A 333 -20.48 12.03 -0.62
C LYS A 333 -19.62 11.15 0.26
N LEU A 334 -18.83 11.72 1.15
CA LEU A 334 -17.98 10.96 2.05
C LEU A 334 -18.78 10.11 3.03
N SER A 335 -19.94 10.60 3.51
CA SER A 335 -20.85 9.85 4.38
C SER A 335 -21.36 8.57 3.69
N VAL A 336 -21.82 8.67 2.45
CA VAL A 336 -22.27 7.51 1.67
C VAL A 336 -21.11 6.53 1.41
N ILE A 337 -19.93 7.04 0.99
CA ILE A 337 -18.76 6.20 0.76
C ILE A 337 -18.30 5.51 2.06
N GLN A 338 -18.42 6.19 3.22
CA GLN A 338 -18.13 5.59 4.53
C GLN A 338 -19.09 4.44 4.83
N THR A 339 -20.39 4.58 4.57
CA THR A 339 -21.37 3.51 4.73
C THR A 339 -20.97 2.27 3.93
N PHE A 340 -20.57 2.44 2.68
CA PHE A 340 -20.11 1.31 1.87
C PHE A 340 -18.77 0.75 2.33
N TYR A 341 -17.85 1.61 2.78
CA TYR A 341 -16.55 1.19 3.30
C TYR A 341 -16.67 0.38 4.61
N ASP A 342 -17.73 0.64 5.40
CA ASP A 342 -18.02 -0.10 6.62
C ASP A 342 -18.60 -1.51 6.36
N ILE A 343 -19.02 -1.81 5.12
CA ILE A 343 -19.39 -3.18 4.73
C ILE A 343 -18.14 -4.05 4.74
N TRP A 344 -18.15 -5.12 5.51
CA TRP A 344 -17.03 -6.04 5.54
C TRP A 344 -16.81 -6.69 4.16
N GLY A 345 -15.56 -6.69 3.71
CA GLY A 345 -15.21 -7.12 2.34
C GLY A 345 -15.23 -5.99 1.31
N VAL A 346 -15.55 -4.74 1.70
CA VAL A 346 -15.52 -3.58 0.81
C VAL A 346 -14.33 -2.67 1.19
N GLY A 347 -13.40 -2.51 0.27
CA GLY A 347 -12.28 -1.56 0.40
C GLY A 347 -12.68 -0.15 -0.04
N ASP A 348 -11.80 0.84 0.21
CA ASP A 348 -12.04 2.24 -0.16
C ASP A 348 -12.24 2.45 -1.68
N ALA A 349 -11.53 1.70 -2.52
CA ALA A 349 -11.73 1.76 -3.98
C ALA A 349 -13.10 1.22 -4.39
N THR A 350 -13.52 0.07 -3.82
CA THR A 350 -14.83 -0.53 -4.09
C THR A 350 -15.96 0.34 -3.55
N ALA A 351 -15.80 0.95 -2.38
CA ALA A 351 -16.79 1.89 -1.83
C ALA A 351 -17.02 3.10 -2.75
N ARG A 352 -15.94 3.66 -3.32
CA ARG A 352 -16.05 4.72 -4.34
C ARG A 352 -16.69 4.24 -5.63
N ASP A 353 -16.42 3.00 -6.05
CA ASP A 353 -17.05 2.40 -7.22
C ASP A 353 -18.57 2.26 -7.02
N PHE A 354 -19.02 1.78 -5.87
CA PHE A 354 -20.45 1.72 -5.53
C PHE A 354 -21.12 3.09 -5.61
N TYR A 355 -20.49 4.13 -5.01
CA TYR A 355 -20.98 5.50 -5.12
C TYR A 355 -21.06 5.98 -6.59
N ASN A 356 -20.05 5.66 -7.40
CA ASN A 356 -20.00 6.06 -8.82
C ASN A 356 -21.03 5.32 -9.68
N ARG A 357 -21.48 4.12 -9.27
CA ARG A 357 -22.59 3.40 -9.89
C ARG A 357 -23.95 4.03 -9.60
N GLY A 358 -24.00 5.02 -8.72
CA GLY A 358 -25.23 5.72 -8.35
C GLY A 358 -25.86 5.22 -7.05
N TRP A 359 -25.28 4.23 -6.40
CA TRP A 359 -25.78 3.72 -5.12
C TRP A 359 -25.56 4.71 -3.98
N ARG A 360 -26.50 4.80 -3.03
CA ARG A 360 -26.48 5.79 -1.95
C ARG A 360 -26.62 5.18 -0.56
N ASP A 361 -27.19 4.00 -0.44
CA ASP A 361 -27.42 3.27 0.81
C ASP A 361 -27.26 1.76 0.64
N LEU A 362 -27.53 0.99 1.71
CA LEU A 362 -27.45 -0.47 1.69
C LEU A 362 -28.59 -1.10 0.88
N ASP A 363 -29.75 -0.45 0.79
CA ASP A 363 -30.88 -0.96 0.04
C ASP A 363 -30.55 -0.96 -1.47
N ASP A 364 -29.91 0.11 -1.96
CA ASP A 364 -29.39 0.18 -3.32
C ASP A 364 -28.39 -0.96 -3.62
N VAL A 365 -27.52 -1.28 -2.64
CA VAL A 365 -26.54 -2.39 -2.78
C VAL A 365 -27.25 -3.73 -2.88
N VAL A 366 -28.35 -3.93 -2.13
CA VAL A 366 -29.12 -5.17 -2.16
C VAL A 366 -29.97 -5.23 -3.43
N GLU A 367 -30.64 -4.15 -3.82
CA GLU A 367 -31.56 -4.16 -4.97
C GLU A 367 -30.82 -4.22 -6.31
N TYR A 368 -29.78 -3.41 -6.49
CA TYR A 368 -29.10 -3.27 -7.79
C TYR A 368 -27.76 -3.97 -7.88
N GLY A 369 -27.16 -4.33 -6.74
CA GLY A 369 -25.78 -4.80 -6.66
C GLY A 369 -25.61 -6.26 -6.26
N TRP A 370 -26.61 -6.90 -5.64
CA TRP A 370 -26.45 -8.17 -4.93
C TRP A 370 -25.72 -9.26 -5.71
N ASP A 371 -26.10 -9.48 -6.97
CA ASP A 371 -25.50 -10.52 -7.83
C ASP A 371 -24.07 -10.21 -8.28
N SER A 372 -23.66 -8.94 -8.16
CA SER A 372 -22.31 -8.49 -8.48
C SER A 372 -21.36 -8.53 -7.28
N LEU A 373 -21.90 -8.69 -6.06
CA LEU A 373 -21.11 -8.77 -4.83
C LEU A 373 -20.44 -10.14 -4.69
N SER A 374 -19.23 -10.16 -4.17
CA SER A 374 -18.63 -11.40 -3.69
C SER A 374 -19.41 -11.94 -2.49
N ARG A 375 -19.32 -13.26 -2.24
CA ARG A 375 -19.95 -13.89 -1.07
C ARG A 375 -19.57 -13.19 0.24
N VAL A 376 -18.32 -12.77 0.35
CA VAL A 376 -17.80 -12.04 1.52
C VAL A 376 -18.55 -10.72 1.72
N GLN A 377 -18.75 -9.95 0.64
CA GLN A 377 -19.47 -8.69 0.66
C GLN A 377 -20.97 -8.88 0.96
N GLN A 378 -21.60 -9.90 0.38
CA GLN A 378 -23.00 -10.25 0.70
C GLN A 378 -23.20 -10.53 2.18
N ILE A 379 -22.28 -11.27 2.80
CA ILE A 379 -22.29 -11.53 4.24
C ILE A 379 -21.99 -10.27 5.03
N GLY A 380 -21.09 -9.41 4.54
CA GLY A 380 -20.82 -8.08 5.11
C GLY A 380 -22.04 -7.18 5.15
N VAL A 381 -22.86 -7.18 4.12
CA VAL A 381 -24.14 -6.47 4.08
C VAL A 381 -25.16 -7.11 5.03
N LYS A 382 -25.31 -8.44 4.99
CA LYS A 382 -26.26 -9.18 5.84
C LYS A 382 -26.09 -8.94 7.33
N TYR A 383 -24.83 -8.86 7.79
CA TYR A 383 -24.49 -8.69 9.20
C TYR A 383 -23.87 -7.30 9.48
N TYR A 384 -24.22 -6.30 8.69
CA TYR A 384 -23.61 -4.97 8.73
C TYR A 384 -23.61 -4.36 10.14
N ASP A 385 -24.77 -4.32 10.79
CA ASP A 385 -24.90 -3.71 12.12
C ASP A 385 -24.19 -4.53 13.20
N GLU A 386 -24.27 -5.86 13.12
CA GLU A 386 -23.61 -6.74 14.08
C GLU A 386 -22.08 -6.64 14.00
N PHE A 387 -21.52 -6.51 12.80
CA PHE A 387 -20.07 -6.40 12.58
C PHE A 387 -19.50 -5.04 13.00
N LYS A 388 -20.33 -4.03 13.19
CA LYS A 388 -19.92 -2.72 13.76
C LYS A 388 -19.79 -2.76 15.27
N LEU A 389 -20.47 -3.69 15.94
CA LEU A 389 -20.43 -3.84 17.38
C LEU A 389 -19.06 -4.34 17.85
N LYS A 390 -18.49 -3.66 18.84
CA LYS A 390 -17.23 -4.09 19.44
C LYS A 390 -17.41 -5.37 20.26
N ILE A 391 -16.39 -6.22 20.22
CA ILE A 391 -16.34 -7.48 20.93
C ILE A 391 -15.60 -7.26 22.25
N PRO A 392 -16.25 -7.44 23.41
CA PRO A 392 -15.58 -7.32 24.72
C PRO A 392 -14.44 -8.33 24.90
N ARG A 393 -13.45 -7.98 25.70
CA ARG A 393 -12.28 -8.87 25.95
C ARG A 393 -12.67 -10.26 26.43
N THR A 394 -13.63 -10.35 27.37
CA THR A 394 -14.13 -11.63 27.89
C THR A 394 -14.78 -12.51 26.82
N GLU A 395 -15.46 -11.91 25.83
CA GLU A 395 -16.02 -12.63 24.69
C GLU A 395 -14.91 -13.13 23.76
N VAL A 396 -13.88 -12.30 23.49
CA VAL A 396 -12.70 -12.68 22.69
C VAL A 396 -11.99 -13.88 23.33
N GLU A 397 -11.78 -13.86 24.65
CA GLU A 397 -11.15 -14.94 25.42
C GLU A 397 -11.98 -16.24 25.32
N SER A 398 -13.30 -16.15 25.53
CA SER A 398 -14.20 -17.31 25.44
C SER A 398 -14.19 -17.95 24.02
N ILE A 399 -14.12 -17.12 22.96
CA ILE A 399 -14.00 -17.61 21.58
C ILE A 399 -12.66 -18.32 21.38
N ALA A 400 -11.57 -17.70 21.82
CA ALA A 400 -10.22 -18.27 21.70
C ALA A 400 -10.07 -19.59 22.46
N ASP A 401 -10.61 -19.68 23.68
CA ASP A 401 -10.61 -20.91 24.49
C ASP A 401 -11.39 -22.03 23.80
N THR A 402 -12.54 -21.71 23.21
CA THR A 402 -13.33 -22.67 22.43
C THR A 402 -12.54 -23.18 21.22
N ILE A 403 -11.89 -22.29 20.48
CA ILE A 403 -11.06 -22.66 19.33
C ILE A 403 -9.91 -23.57 19.77
N LEU A 404 -9.20 -23.20 20.85
CA LEU A 404 -8.10 -24.00 21.40
C LEU A 404 -8.56 -25.36 21.89
N ALA A 405 -9.73 -25.46 22.55
CA ALA A 405 -10.30 -26.72 22.99
C ALA A 405 -10.59 -27.64 21.79
N HIS A 406 -11.12 -27.11 20.68
CA HIS A 406 -11.32 -27.85 19.43
C HIS A 406 -10.01 -28.28 18.79
N ALA A 407 -9.01 -27.39 18.76
CA ALA A 407 -7.68 -27.71 18.26
C ALA A 407 -7.03 -28.86 19.05
N ARG A 408 -7.10 -28.82 20.38
CA ARG A 408 -6.54 -29.84 21.28
C ARG A 408 -7.26 -31.18 21.25
N LYS A 409 -8.52 -31.22 20.85
CA LYS A 409 -9.22 -32.48 20.56
C LYS A 409 -8.66 -33.20 19.33
N ILE A 410 -8.09 -32.44 18.37
CA ILE A 410 -7.46 -32.99 17.17
C ILE A 410 -6.02 -33.43 17.50
N ASN A 411 -5.25 -32.55 18.18
CA ASN A 411 -3.92 -32.85 18.70
C ASN A 411 -3.63 -31.98 19.93
N SER A 412 -3.24 -32.62 21.07
CA SER A 412 -3.08 -31.97 22.38
C SER A 412 -1.97 -30.90 22.44
N GLY A 413 -0.98 -30.95 21.53
CA GLY A 413 0.18 -30.04 21.54
C GLY A 413 -0.09 -28.66 20.97
N PHE A 414 -1.28 -28.36 20.42
CA PHE A 414 -1.59 -27.06 19.89
C PHE A 414 -1.54 -25.95 20.93
N GLN A 415 -0.88 -24.84 20.54
CA GLN A 415 -0.83 -23.60 21.28
C GLN A 415 -1.58 -22.52 20.48
N LEU A 416 -2.15 -21.54 21.20
CA LEU A 416 -2.88 -20.42 20.62
C LEU A 416 -2.44 -19.12 21.28
N VAL A 417 -2.26 -18.07 20.47
CA VAL A 417 -2.06 -16.69 20.91
C VAL A 417 -3.15 -15.82 20.33
N ILE A 418 -3.91 -15.13 21.19
CA ILE A 418 -4.84 -14.08 20.74
C ILE A 418 -3.99 -12.90 20.30
N VAL A 419 -4.22 -12.41 19.09
CA VAL A 419 -3.46 -11.32 18.48
C VAL A 419 -4.34 -10.09 18.18
N GLY A 420 -4.04 -9.30 17.18
CA GLY A 420 -4.88 -8.17 16.76
C GLY A 420 -5.09 -7.07 17.80
N GLY A 421 -6.27 -6.49 17.79
CA GLY A 421 -6.66 -5.41 18.70
C GLY A 421 -6.67 -5.79 20.16
N TYR A 422 -7.09 -7.02 20.47
CA TYR A 422 -7.09 -7.58 21.83
C TYR A 422 -5.69 -7.56 22.46
N ARG A 423 -4.69 -8.07 21.73
CA ARG A 423 -3.31 -8.16 22.25
C ARG A 423 -2.66 -6.78 22.41
N ARG A 424 -3.08 -5.79 21.63
CA ARG A 424 -2.66 -4.40 21.80
C ARG A 424 -3.34 -3.68 22.97
N GLY A 425 -4.13 -4.35 23.79
CA GLY A 425 -4.73 -3.78 24.99
C GLY A 425 -6.05 -3.02 24.76
N LYS A 426 -6.67 -3.12 23.58
CA LYS A 426 -7.96 -2.50 23.31
C LYS A 426 -9.05 -3.14 24.17
N GLN A 427 -9.94 -2.32 24.74
CA GLN A 427 -11.06 -2.79 25.56
C GLN A 427 -12.15 -3.47 24.73
N GLY A 428 -12.31 -3.07 23.49
CA GLY A 428 -13.23 -3.69 22.53
C GLY A 428 -12.56 -3.90 21.19
N SER A 429 -12.64 -5.11 20.66
CA SER A 429 -12.09 -5.50 19.35
C SER A 429 -13.12 -5.40 18.24
N GLY A 430 -12.71 -5.20 16.99
CA GLY A 430 -13.59 -5.26 15.83
C GLY A 430 -13.80 -6.68 15.33
N ASP A 431 -12.85 -7.54 15.60
CA ASP A 431 -12.76 -8.94 15.23
C ASP A 431 -11.95 -9.71 16.28
N VAL A 432 -11.93 -11.03 16.16
CA VAL A 432 -11.11 -11.92 16.97
C VAL A 432 -10.03 -12.52 16.08
N ASP A 433 -8.78 -12.16 16.33
CA ASP A 433 -7.63 -12.69 15.62
C ASP A 433 -6.89 -13.70 16.49
N VAL A 434 -6.66 -14.92 15.99
CA VAL A 434 -5.90 -15.95 16.71
C VAL A 434 -4.83 -16.58 15.82
N VAL A 435 -3.63 -16.73 16.36
CA VAL A 435 -2.54 -17.50 15.74
C VAL A 435 -2.42 -18.83 16.49
N ILE A 436 -2.48 -19.93 15.74
CA ILE A 436 -2.38 -21.30 16.24
C ILE A 436 -1.15 -21.95 15.64
N SER A 437 -0.41 -22.68 16.45
CA SER A 437 0.76 -23.45 16.01
C SER A 437 0.95 -24.71 16.85
N HIS A 438 1.79 -25.62 16.36
CA HIS A 438 2.14 -26.87 17.02
C HIS A 438 3.64 -27.12 16.90
N PRO A 439 4.36 -27.55 17.97
CA PRO A 439 5.80 -27.84 17.90
C PRO A 439 6.17 -28.88 16.84
N ASP A 440 5.31 -29.87 16.63
CA ASP A 440 5.40 -30.78 15.50
C ASP A 440 4.71 -30.14 14.28
N GLU A 441 5.51 -29.73 13.30
CA GLU A 441 5.01 -29.08 12.08
C GLU A 441 4.09 -29.96 11.24
N SER A 442 4.22 -31.29 11.34
CA SER A 442 3.33 -32.22 10.62
C SER A 442 1.87 -32.09 11.08
N ALA A 443 1.66 -31.72 12.35
CA ALA A 443 0.34 -31.51 12.93
C ALA A 443 -0.37 -30.29 12.34
N THR A 444 0.36 -29.29 11.84
CA THR A 444 -0.22 -28.07 11.26
C THR A 444 -0.61 -28.21 9.79
N MET A 445 -0.16 -29.30 9.11
CA MET A 445 -0.51 -29.54 7.71
C MET A 445 -2.00 -29.84 7.53
N HIS A 446 -2.67 -29.04 6.68
CA HIS A 446 -4.12 -29.12 6.43
C HIS A 446 -4.97 -29.11 7.71
N PHE A 447 -4.41 -28.51 8.77
CA PHE A 447 -5.06 -28.46 10.07
C PHE A 447 -6.24 -27.49 10.09
N VAL A 448 -6.12 -26.34 9.39
CA VAL A 448 -7.16 -25.30 9.39
C VAL A 448 -8.50 -25.86 8.92
N GLU A 449 -8.53 -26.72 7.91
CA GLU A 449 -9.74 -27.38 7.42
C GLU A 449 -10.39 -28.27 8.48
N LYS A 450 -9.58 -29.12 9.14
CA LYS A 450 -10.04 -30.02 10.19
C LYS A 450 -10.66 -29.25 11.36
N LEU A 451 -10.03 -28.14 11.73
CA LEU A 451 -10.49 -27.25 12.80
C LEU A 451 -11.81 -26.58 12.43
N VAL A 452 -11.91 -26.01 11.22
CA VAL A 452 -13.14 -25.38 10.71
C VAL A 452 -14.30 -26.38 10.70
N VAL A 453 -14.11 -27.58 10.14
CA VAL A 453 -15.13 -28.64 10.14
C VAL A 453 -15.58 -29.02 11.56
N SER A 454 -14.64 -29.07 12.52
CA SER A 454 -14.96 -29.35 13.93
C SER A 454 -15.82 -28.26 14.55
N LEU A 455 -15.53 -26.98 14.25
CA LEU A 455 -16.26 -25.82 14.75
C LEU A 455 -17.62 -25.64 14.07
N GLU A 456 -17.74 -25.96 12.77
CA GLU A 456 -19.02 -26.00 12.05
C GLU A 456 -19.95 -27.08 12.61
N LYS A 457 -19.45 -28.29 12.84
CA LYS A 457 -20.22 -29.40 13.47
C LYS A 457 -20.74 -29.01 14.84
N SER A 458 -20.00 -28.22 15.61
CA SER A 458 -20.42 -27.71 16.92
C SER A 458 -21.26 -26.43 16.83
N ARG A 459 -21.58 -25.94 15.62
CA ARG A 459 -22.40 -24.75 15.32
C ARG A 459 -21.81 -23.43 15.87
N HIS A 460 -20.49 -23.37 16.09
CA HIS A 460 -19.80 -22.13 16.42
C HIS A 460 -19.53 -21.29 15.16
N ILE A 461 -19.23 -21.92 14.04
CA ILE A 461 -19.07 -21.25 12.74
C ILE A 461 -20.38 -21.37 11.96
N THR A 462 -20.94 -20.22 11.57
CA THR A 462 -22.14 -20.14 10.75
C THR A 462 -21.82 -19.98 9.26
N HIS A 463 -20.72 -19.30 8.93
CA HIS A 463 -20.26 -19.10 7.57
C HIS A 463 -18.72 -19.14 7.53
N THR A 464 -18.18 -19.89 6.60
CA THR A 464 -16.78 -19.85 6.23
C THR A 464 -16.64 -18.97 5.00
N LEU A 465 -15.89 -17.86 5.14
CA LEU A 465 -15.79 -16.79 4.15
C LEU A 465 -14.59 -16.97 3.24
N THR A 466 -13.46 -17.30 3.85
CA THR A 466 -12.22 -17.60 3.16
C THR A 466 -11.54 -18.76 3.88
N LEU A 467 -11.10 -19.74 3.11
CA LEU A 467 -10.25 -20.83 3.55
C LEU A 467 -9.04 -20.89 2.62
N SER A 468 -7.85 -20.83 3.19
CA SER A 468 -6.60 -20.83 2.44
C SER A 468 -5.63 -21.83 3.05
N ASN A 469 -5.11 -22.74 2.23
CA ASN A 469 -4.16 -23.79 2.57
C ASN A 469 -2.81 -23.60 1.88
N HIS A 470 -2.48 -22.38 1.47
CA HIS A 470 -1.29 -22.09 0.67
C HIS A 470 0.01 -22.56 1.32
N ASN A 471 0.08 -22.56 2.63
CA ASN A 471 1.27 -23.00 3.35
C ASN A 471 1.38 -24.53 3.39
N SER A 472 0.28 -25.21 3.69
CA SER A 472 0.19 -26.67 3.68
C SER A 472 0.43 -27.26 2.30
N GLU A 473 -0.15 -26.67 1.24
CA GLU A 473 0.07 -27.08 -0.16
C GLU A 473 1.55 -27.02 -0.57
N ARG A 474 2.32 -26.11 0.02
CA ARG A 474 3.77 -26.02 -0.18
C ARG A 474 4.59 -26.90 0.76
N GLY A 475 3.97 -27.74 1.56
CA GLY A 475 4.66 -28.53 2.58
C GLY A 475 5.36 -27.67 3.63
N GLN A 476 4.77 -26.52 3.99
CA GLN A 476 5.24 -25.57 4.99
C GLN A 476 6.66 -25.00 4.74
N ARG A 477 7.12 -25.05 3.49
CA ARG A 477 8.40 -24.49 3.12
C ARG A 477 8.30 -22.96 3.02
N PRO A 478 9.31 -22.24 3.54
CA PRO A 478 9.38 -20.79 3.36
C PRO A 478 9.43 -20.46 1.86
N VAL A 479 8.65 -19.48 1.42
CA VAL A 479 8.56 -19.11 0.01
C VAL A 479 9.77 -18.27 -0.38
N SER A 480 10.56 -18.73 -1.33
CA SER A 480 11.49 -17.85 -2.05
C SER A 480 10.71 -16.85 -2.90
N TRP A 481 10.99 -15.55 -2.76
CA TRP A 481 10.28 -14.51 -3.51
C TRP A 481 10.84 -14.30 -4.94
N LYS A 482 11.97 -14.93 -5.29
CA LYS A 482 12.58 -14.86 -6.62
C LYS A 482 12.12 -15.97 -7.58
N GLY A 483 11.28 -16.90 -7.13
CA GLY A 483 10.69 -17.91 -7.99
C GLY A 483 9.63 -17.34 -8.92
N ASN A 484 9.52 -17.87 -10.15
CA ASN A 484 8.53 -17.51 -11.17
C ASN A 484 7.08 -17.93 -10.81
N GLU A 485 6.83 -18.25 -9.56
CA GLU A 485 5.52 -18.71 -9.13
C GLU A 485 4.59 -17.55 -8.86
N SER A 486 3.40 -17.72 -9.36
CA SER A 486 2.23 -16.87 -9.32
C SER A 486 2.26 -15.79 -8.23
N LYS A 487 2.02 -14.56 -8.62
CA LYS A 487 1.72 -13.43 -7.77
C LYS A 487 0.62 -13.81 -6.78
N GLY A 488 1.00 -14.40 -5.66
CA GLY A 488 0.13 -14.56 -4.52
C GLY A 488 -0.27 -13.17 -4.04
N SER A 489 -1.48 -12.79 -4.31
CA SER A 489 -2.11 -11.53 -3.96
C SER A 489 -2.48 -11.52 -2.47
N GLY A 490 -1.56 -11.87 -1.55
CA GLY A 490 -1.88 -11.90 -0.14
C GLY A 490 -0.84 -11.20 0.74
N PHE A 491 -1.29 -10.70 1.88
CA PHE A 491 -0.48 -10.11 2.94
C PHE A 491 0.57 -11.11 3.46
N ASP A 492 0.20 -12.35 3.53
CA ASP A 492 1.03 -13.50 3.86
C ASP A 492 0.54 -14.77 3.14
N THR A 493 1.27 -15.85 3.32
CA THR A 493 0.98 -17.15 2.73
C THR A 493 0.63 -18.20 3.77
N LEU A 494 0.28 -17.80 5.00
CA LEU A 494 -0.15 -18.70 6.07
C LEU A 494 -1.49 -19.34 5.72
N ASP A 495 -1.71 -20.54 6.26
CA ASP A 495 -3.03 -21.15 6.24
C ASP A 495 -3.96 -20.37 7.16
N LYS A 496 -5.15 -20.05 6.67
CA LYS A 496 -6.10 -19.23 7.44
C LYS A 496 -7.54 -19.49 7.05
N ALA A 497 -8.41 -19.30 8.03
CA ALA A 497 -9.85 -19.28 7.83
C ALA A 497 -10.42 -17.98 8.38
N LEU A 498 -11.12 -17.24 7.53
CA LEU A 498 -11.94 -16.09 7.92
C LEU A 498 -13.37 -16.58 8.06
N VAL A 499 -13.95 -16.46 9.23
CA VAL A 499 -15.24 -17.07 9.55
C VAL A 499 -16.18 -16.12 10.26
N VAL A 500 -17.47 -16.42 10.18
CA VAL A 500 -18.52 -15.80 11.00
C VAL A 500 -18.83 -16.75 12.15
N TRP A 501 -18.64 -16.25 13.36
CA TRP A 501 -18.83 -16.95 14.60
C TRP A 501 -20.15 -16.57 15.25
N GLN A 502 -20.82 -17.55 15.86
CA GLN A 502 -21.96 -17.33 16.73
C GLN A 502 -21.95 -18.36 17.87
N LYS A 503 -22.26 -17.93 19.09
CA LYS A 503 -22.37 -18.86 20.22
C LYS A 503 -23.55 -19.82 20.00
N PRO A 504 -23.37 -21.16 20.09
CA PRO A 504 -24.45 -22.10 19.91
C PRO A 504 -25.57 -21.94 20.94
N GLU A 505 -26.77 -22.36 20.56
CA GLU A 505 -27.92 -22.38 21.47
C GLU A 505 -27.78 -23.51 22.46
N ILE A 506 -27.71 -23.19 23.73
CA ILE A 506 -27.83 -24.18 24.81
C ILE A 506 -29.34 -24.34 25.07
N LYS A 507 -29.93 -25.43 24.60
CA LYS A 507 -31.31 -25.81 24.99
C LYS A 507 -31.32 -26.17 26.48
N SER A 508 -31.36 -25.17 27.36
CA SER A 508 -31.67 -25.38 28.76
C SER A 508 -33.18 -25.56 28.89
N GLN A 509 -33.61 -26.76 29.22
CA GLN A 509 -35.00 -26.99 29.62
C GLN A 509 -35.30 -26.13 30.84
N GLY A 510 -36.20 -25.15 30.70
CA GLY A 510 -36.95 -24.61 31.82
C GLY A 510 -36.60 -23.26 32.40
N CYS A 511 -35.95 -22.35 31.70
CA CYS A 511 -35.91 -20.95 32.16
C CYS A 511 -36.11 -20.02 30.98
N SER A 512 -37.23 -19.27 30.96
CA SER A 512 -37.52 -18.16 30.07
C SER A 512 -36.67 -16.94 30.47
N SER A 513 -35.35 -17.03 30.34
CA SER A 513 -34.50 -15.87 30.35
C SER A 513 -34.45 -15.32 28.93
N GLU A 514 -34.74 -14.04 28.79
CA GLU A 514 -34.68 -13.21 27.60
C GLU A 514 -33.67 -13.77 26.58
N ALA A 515 -34.13 -14.08 25.37
CA ALA A 515 -33.28 -14.52 24.28
C ALA A 515 -32.26 -13.42 23.99
N LYS A 516 -31.14 -13.45 24.72
CA LYS A 516 -30.03 -12.53 24.52
C LYS A 516 -29.61 -12.67 23.07
N GLU A 517 -29.86 -11.62 22.31
CA GLU A 517 -29.58 -11.56 20.88
C GLU A 517 -28.16 -12.05 20.62
N ARG A 518 -28.04 -13.17 19.90
CA ARG A 518 -26.75 -13.83 19.66
C ARG A 518 -26.07 -13.17 18.48
N THR A 519 -25.20 -12.24 18.79
CA THR A 519 -24.49 -11.45 17.80
C THR A 519 -23.49 -12.29 16.99
N HIS A 520 -23.48 -12.12 15.69
CA HIS A 520 -22.45 -12.68 14.82
C HIS A 520 -21.15 -11.89 14.97
N ARG A 521 -20.03 -12.62 15.03
CA ARG A 521 -18.68 -12.05 15.18
C ARG A 521 -17.77 -12.49 14.04
N ARG A 522 -16.87 -11.62 13.63
CA ARG A 522 -15.80 -12.00 12.71
C ARG A 522 -14.67 -12.62 13.51
N VAL A 523 -14.18 -13.77 13.02
CA VAL A 523 -13.05 -14.48 13.63
C VAL A 523 -12.07 -14.87 12.54
N ASP A 524 -10.82 -14.51 12.73
CA ASP A 524 -9.70 -14.83 11.86
C ASP A 524 -8.81 -15.87 12.54
N ILE A 525 -8.82 -17.07 11.99
CA ILE A 525 -8.03 -18.21 12.48
C ILE A 525 -6.82 -18.37 11.58
N ILE A 526 -5.61 -18.15 12.11
CA ILE A 526 -4.35 -18.23 11.39
C ILE A 526 -3.56 -19.43 11.91
N VAL A 527 -3.12 -20.30 11.02
CA VAL A 527 -2.26 -21.46 11.36
C VAL A 527 -0.86 -21.21 10.80
N SER A 528 0.13 -21.22 11.69
CA SER A 528 1.53 -21.03 11.33
C SER A 528 2.35 -22.29 11.62
N PRO A 529 3.32 -22.67 10.77
CA PRO A 529 4.37 -23.60 11.17
C PRO A 529 5.11 -23.06 12.39
N TRP A 530 5.60 -23.95 13.24
CA TRP A 530 6.32 -23.56 14.45
C TRP A 530 7.55 -22.71 14.18
N LYS A 531 8.31 -23.03 13.14
CA LYS A 531 9.53 -22.32 12.71
C LYS A 531 9.31 -20.87 12.24
N THR A 532 8.05 -20.43 12.05
CA THR A 532 7.67 -19.07 11.67
C THR A 532 6.58 -18.49 12.56
N ALA A 533 6.32 -19.13 13.70
CA ALA A 533 5.25 -18.74 14.63
C ALA A 533 5.50 -17.38 15.28
N GLY A 534 6.75 -17.04 15.56
CA GLY A 534 7.14 -15.71 16.08
C GLY A 534 6.89 -14.59 15.06
N CYS A 535 7.23 -14.82 13.79
CA CYS A 535 6.90 -13.89 12.70
C CYS A 535 5.38 -13.74 12.51
N ALA A 536 4.61 -14.83 12.64
CA ALA A 536 3.16 -14.80 12.57
C ALA A 536 2.58 -13.95 13.71
N VAL A 537 2.98 -14.23 14.95
CA VAL A 537 2.54 -13.47 16.12
C VAL A 537 2.90 -11.99 16.02
N LEU A 538 4.13 -11.68 15.62
CA LEU A 538 4.57 -10.29 15.40
C LEU A 538 3.77 -9.61 14.30
N GLY A 539 3.59 -10.29 13.16
CA GLY A 539 2.88 -9.76 12.00
C GLY A 539 1.41 -9.44 12.27
N TRP A 540 0.78 -10.17 13.18
CA TRP A 540 -0.62 -9.99 13.56
C TRP A 540 -0.82 -9.18 14.86
N SER A 541 0.25 -8.75 15.55
CA SER A 541 0.16 -8.02 16.82
C SER A 541 0.50 -6.53 16.75
N GLY A 542 1.00 -6.02 15.64
CA GLY A 542 1.31 -4.59 15.47
C GLY A 542 0.17 -3.84 14.77
N ASP A 543 0.02 -2.55 15.07
CA ASP A 543 -0.92 -1.69 14.34
C ASP A 543 -0.42 -1.36 12.92
N THR A 544 -1.27 -0.80 12.07
CA THR A 544 -1.01 -0.61 10.63
C THR A 544 0.32 0.10 10.33
N THR A 545 0.58 1.24 10.99
CA THR A 545 1.81 2.01 10.74
C THR A 545 3.03 1.29 11.30
N PHE A 546 2.91 0.61 12.44
CA PHE A 546 3.95 -0.24 13.01
C PHE A 546 4.37 -1.34 12.01
N GLN A 547 3.40 -2.08 11.49
CA GLN A 547 3.64 -3.17 10.54
C GLN A 547 4.25 -2.67 9.21
N ARG A 548 3.74 -1.55 8.70
CA ARG A 548 4.31 -0.91 7.51
C ARG A 548 5.78 -0.55 7.72
N ASP A 549 6.09 0.07 8.84
CA ASP A 549 7.44 0.54 9.14
C ASP A 549 8.38 -0.60 9.53
N LEU A 550 7.88 -1.68 10.14
CA LEU A 550 8.66 -2.90 10.36
C LEU A 550 9.14 -3.51 9.03
N ARG A 551 8.24 -3.64 8.04
CA ARG A 551 8.62 -4.11 6.70
C ARG A 551 9.63 -3.19 6.03
N ARG A 552 9.45 -1.86 6.19
CA ARG A 552 10.40 -0.86 5.65
C ARG A 552 11.75 -0.91 6.36
N TYR A 553 11.76 -1.11 7.68
CA TYR A 553 12.97 -1.30 8.46
C TYR A 553 13.73 -2.54 8.00
N CYS A 554 13.06 -3.69 7.93
CA CYS A 554 13.66 -4.94 7.44
C CYS A 554 14.25 -4.76 6.03
N LYS A 555 13.52 -4.07 5.13
CA LYS A 555 13.99 -3.79 3.76
C LYS A 555 15.22 -2.88 3.73
N LYS A 556 15.20 -1.77 4.48
CA LYS A 556 16.20 -0.69 4.35
C LYS A 556 17.42 -0.91 5.23
N GLN A 557 17.25 -1.49 6.43
CA GLN A 557 18.32 -1.63 7.41
C GLN A 557 18.96 -3.02 7.40
N LYS A 558 18.18 -4.06 7.04
CA LYS A 558 18.64 -5.46 7.12
C LYS A 558 18.76 -6.13 5.74
N GLY A 559 18.22 -5.54 4.68
CA GLY A 559 18.16 -6.22 3.37
C GLY A 559 17.22 -7.41 3.36
N PHE A 560 16.21 -7.43 4.27
CA PHE A 560 15.27 -8.52 4.42
C PHE A 560 13.88 -8.17 3.87
N LYS A 561 13.11 -9.19 3.53
CA LYS A 561 11.67 -9.13 3.32
C LYS A 561 10.99 -9.81 4.50
N PHE A 562 10.24 -9.03 5.29
CA PHE A 562 9.42 -9.51 6.38
C PHE A 562 7.96 -9.60 5.95
N ASP A 563 7.31 -10.71 6.24
CA ASP A 563 5.85 -10.86 6.34
C ASP A 563 5.51 -11.87 7.45
N SER A 564 4.21 -12.07 7.73
CA SER A 564 3.77 -12.98 8.81
C SER A 564 4.16 -14.45 8.57
N SER A 565 4.55 -14.82 7.34
CA SER A 565 4.99 -16.17 6.97
C SER A 565 6.50 -16.37 7.13
N GLY A 566 7.24 -15.38 7.66
CA GLY A 566 8.67 -15.47 7.91
C GLY A 566 9.50 -14.37 7.27
N ILE A 567 10.81 -14.46 7.44
CA ILE A 567 11.81 -13.49 6.95
C ILE A 567 12.63 -14.12 5.84
N ARG A 568 12.93 -13.32 4.81
CA ARG A 568 13.71 -13.75 3.64
C ARG A 568 14.77 -12.76 3.28
N SER A 569 15.91 -13.24 2.83
CA SER A 569 16.97 -12.42 2.24
C SER A 569 16.48 -11.77 0.94
N ARG A 570 16.76 -10.49 0.76
CA ARG A 570 16.47 -9.80 -0.50
C ARG A 570 17.53 -10.03 -1.59
N LEU A 571 18.66 -10.60 -1.24
CA LEU A 571 19.73 -10.92 -2.19
C LEU A 571 19.35 -12.13 -3.03
N ASP A 572 18.99 -13.24 -2.39
CA ASP A 572 18.76 -14.55 -3.02
C ASP A 572 17.35 -15.10 -2.79
N GLY A 573 16.55 -14.50 -1.89
CA GLY A 573 15.23 -14.96 -1.54
C GLY A 573 15.20 -16.10 -0.53
N SER A 574 16.36 -16.51 0.01
CA SER A 574 16.47 -17.58 1.01
C SER A 574 15.74 -17.22 2.30
N TRP A 575 15.18 -18.22 2.96
CA TRP A 575 14.59 -18.05 4.29
C TRP A 575 15.67 -17.79 5.34
N ILE A 576 15.38 -16.85 6.25
CA ILE A 576 16.23 -16.49 7.37
C ILE A 576 15.50 -16.88 8.65
N ASN A 577 16.06 -17.85 9.36
CA ASN A 577 15.54 -18.25 10.65
C ASN A 577 16.08 -17.34 11.76
N LEU A 578 15.21 -16.54 12.37
CA LEU A 578 15.51 -15.71 13.55
C LEU A 578 14.83 -16.22 14.82
N GLU A 579 14.03 -17.29 14.73
CA GLU A 579 13.19 -17.79 15.83
C GLU A 579 13.86 -18.87 16.65
N ASP A 580 14.73 -19.65 16.02
CA ASP A 580 15.53 -20.64 16.71
C ASP A 580 16.73 -19.97 17.37
N GLY A 581 17.00 -20.34 18.62
CA GLY A 581 18.22 -19.95 19.32
C GLY A 581 19.45 -20.65 18.73
N LYS A 582 20.64 -20.30 19.23
CA LYS A 582 21.90 -20.90 18.78
C LYS A 582 21.96 -22.43 18.95
N ALA A 583 21.11 -23.00 19.78
CA ALA A 583 21.10 -24.42 20.14
C ALA A 583 19.71 -25.09 20.19
N GLU A 584 18.60 -24.33 20.32
CA GLU A 584 17.29 -24.91 20.55
C GLU A 584 16.16 -24.12 19.89
N GLN A 585 15.15 -24.85 19.42
CA GLN A 585 13.87 -24.31 18.96
C GLN A 585 13.20 -23.48 20.09
N ALA A 586 12.44 -22.45 19.74
CA ALA A 586 11.72 -21.66 20.74
C ALA A 586 10.72 -22.55 21.52
N PRO A 587 10.64 -22.44 22.86
CA PRO A 587 9.73 -23.26 23.68
C PRO A 587 8.26 -22.86 23.47
N ASP A 588 7.99 -21.65 23.09
CA ASP A 588 6.65 -21.09 22.84
C ASP A 588 6.69 -19.97 21.80
N MET A 589 5.50 -19.64 21.27
CA MET A 589 5.35 -18.62 20.22
C MET A 589 5.74 -17.20 20.67
N LEU A 590 5.63 -16.88 21.96
CA LEU A 590 5.96 -15.55 22.51
C LEU A 590 7.48 -15.38 22.62
N THR A 591 8.17 -16.45 23.00
CA THR A 591 9.64 -16.50 22.99
C THR A 591 10.15 -16.40 21.55
N ALA A 592 9.53 -17.08 20.60
CA ALA A 592 9.85 -16.98 19.19
C ALA A 592 9.70 -15.53 18.68
N GLU A 593 8.62 -14.82 19.04
CA GLU A 593 8.42 -13.43 18.70
C GLU A 593 9.54 -12.52 19.26
N ARG A 594 9.96 -12.71 20.51
CA ARG A 594 11.06 -11.93 21.10
C ARG A 594 12.37 -12.15 20.35
N ARG A 595 12.67 -13.41 19.98
CA ARG A 595 13.86 -13.73 19.19
C ARG A 595 13.84 -13.08 17.79
N VAL A 596 12.66 -12.91 17.18
CA VAL A 596 12.53 -12.15 15.92
C VAL A 596 12.96 -10.70 16.11
N PHE A 597 12.55 -10.02 17.20
CA PHE A 597 13.00 -8.66 17.51
C PHE A 597 14.52 -8.60 17.68
N GLU A 598 15.08 -9.49 18.48
CA GLU A 598 16.53 -9.59 18.74
C GLU A 598 17.32 -9.81 17.44
N GLY A 599 16.88 -10.76 16.61
CA GLY A 599 17.51 -11.07 15.33
C GLY A 599 17.42 -9.92 14.31
N LEU A 600 16.37 -9.12 14.39
CA LEU A 600 16.25 -7.87 13.64
C LEU A 600 17.09 -6.73 14.24
N GLY A 601 17.66 -6.89 15.44
CA GLY A 601 18.38 -5.84 16.16
C GLY A 601 17.45 -4.71 16.59
N LEU A 602 16.23 -5.06 16.99
CA LEU A 602 15.22 -4.18 17.57
C LEU A 602 15.02 -4.53 19.04
N ASP A 603 14.83 -3.52 19.89
CA ASP A 603 14.36 -3.73 21.24
C ASP A 603 12.95 -4.31 21.22
N TYR A 604 12.66 -5.26 22.10
CA TYR A 604 11.32 -5.82 22.19
C TYR A 604 10.34 -4.77 22.70
N ILE A 605 9.35 -4.46 21.86
CA ILE A 605 8.24 -3.57 22.21
C ILE A 605 7.04 -4.43 22.57
N ARG A 606 6.46 -4.23 23.74
CA ARG A 606 5.26 -4.96 24.18
C ARG A 606 4.10 -4.68 23.20
N PRO A 607 3.18 -5.62 23.00
CA PRO A 607 2.05 -5.43 22.09
C PRO A 607 1.21 -4.17 22.38
N GLU A 608 1.00 -3.85 23.68
CA GLU A 608 0.27 -2.66 24.13
C GLU A 608 0.97 -1.34 23.75
N ASP A 609 2.25 -1.43 23.44
CA ASP A 609 3.10 -0.29 23.05
C ASP A 609 3.34 -0.22 21.53
N ARG A 610 2.53 -0.95 20.71
CA ARG A 610 2.58 -0.96 19.23
C ARG A 610 1.37 -0.26 18.60
N CYS A 611 0.73 0.68 19.30
CA CYS A 611 -0.52 1.33 18.92
C CYS A 611 -0.29 2.59 18.10
N THR A 612 0.22 2.45 16.90
CA THR A 612 0.62 3.56 16.02
C THR A 612 -0.53 4.22 15.23
N GLY A 613 -1.77 3.87 15.47
CA GLY A 613 -2.97 4.52 14.93
C GLY A 613 -3.54 3.94 13.66
#